data_6cb1dc9a7b09c2f04ff624a23c344179
#
_entry.id   6cb1dc9a7b09c2f04ff624a23c344179
#
_cell.length_a   1.000
_cell.length_b   1.000
_cell.length_c   1.000
_cell.angle_alpha   90.00
_cell.angle_beta   90.00
_cell.angle_gamma   90.00
#
_symmetry.space_group_name_H-M   'P 1'
#
loop_
_entity.id
_entity.type
_entity.pdbx_description
1 polymer ?
#
loop_
_entity_poly.entity_id
_entity_poly.type
_entity_poly.pdbx_seq_one_letter_code
_entity_poly.pdbx_strand_id
1 'polypeptide(L)'
;MSKVKKAWFCQNCGAESSKWLGRCPSCGAWNTYVEEIISTTPQKTGSLSSVAGAVPIGQISMASRERIQLNNNELDRILGGGLVPGSLVLLGGEPGIGKSTLSLQIPLHSPHLKTLYVSGEESARQIRMRAERLKPSSEGGESHDNCLVFCETMLENILEEARKTEPSLIIVDSIQTVYSQNLDPSPGSVTQVRECAALLLKYAKENHVPVILVGHITKEGSIAGPKVLEHIVDVVLQFEGDTTHAYRILRSIKNRYGSTAELALFQMTQKGLREVENPSEMLIPMHDENLSGIAVAAM
;
A
#
# COMPACT_ATOMS: atom_id res chain seq x y z
N MET A 1 16.82 33.96 12.07
CA MET A 1 15.36 34.06 11.80
C MET A 1 15.09 33.21 10.57
N SER A 2 14.49 32.03 10.74
CA SER A 2 14.06 31.17 9.63
C SER A 2 12.96 31.87 8.83
N LYS A 3 13.15 32.02 7.53
CA LYS A 3 12.10 32.54 6.65
C LYS A 3 11.02 31.47 6.50
N VAL A 4 9.90 31.67 7.15
CA VAL A 4 8.68 30.88 6.96
C VAL A 4 8.11 31.24 5.58
N LYS A 5 8.05 30.29 4.67
CA LYS A 5 7.41 30.44 3.36
C LYS A 5 6.04 29.77 3.41
N LYS A 6 4.99 30.51 3.10
CA LYS A 6 3.64 29.97 2.92
C LYS A 6 3.48 29.52 1.47
N ALA A 7 2.93 28.34 1.26
CA ALA A 7 2.53 27.85 -0.06
C ALA A 7 1.16 27.17 0.02
N TRP A 8 0.52 27.06 -1.13
CA TRP A 8 -0.78 26.45 -1.29
C TRP A 8 -0.65 25.13 -2.01
N PHE A 9 -1.17 24.05 -1.43
CA PHE A 9 -1.12 22.72 -2.00
C PHE A 9 -2.51 22.24 -2.36
N CYS A 10 -2.64 21.71 -3.58
CA CYS A 10 -3.86 21.04 -4.01
C CYS A 10 -4.04 19.72 -3.27
N GLN A 11 -5.10 19.58 -2.50
CA GLN A 11 -5.41 18.36 -1.74
C GLN A 11 -5.66 17.13 -2.63
N ASN A 12 -5.99 17.34 -3.91
CA ASN A 12 -6.27 16.25 -4.85
C ASN A 12 -5.01 15.69 -5.54
N CYS A 13 -4.05 16.55 -5.93
CA CYS A 13 -2.89 16.10 -6.71
C CYS A 13 -1.54 16.56 -6.16
N GLY A 14 -1.52 17.33 -5.05
CA GLY A 14 -0.29 17.83 -4.43
C GLY A 14 0.39 18.97 -5.20
N ALA A 15 -0.22 19.54 -6.24
CA ALA A 15 0.36 20.64 -7.00
C ALA A 15 0.55 21.89 -6.10
N GLU A 16 1.78 22.42 -6.09
CA GLU A 16 2.13 23.63 -5.32
C GLU A 16 1.76 24.90 -6.09
N SER A 17 1.30 25.91 -5.35
CA SER A 17 1.08 27.26 -5.85
C SER A 17 1.51 28.29 -4.80
N SER A 18 2.05 29.43 -5.26
CA SER A 18 2.38 30.56 -4.38
C SER A 18 1.16 31.34 -3.86
N LYS A 19 -0.02 31.04 -4.39
CA LYS A 19 -1.29 31.69 -4.01
C LYS A 19 -2.44 30.69 -4.13
N TRP A 20 -3.52 30.97 -3.43
CA TRP A 20 -4.75 30.20 -3.57
C TRP A 20 -5.32 30.31 -5.00
N LEU A 21 -5.71 29.17 -5.56
CA LEU A 21 -6.35 29.08 -6.87
C LEU A 21 -7.70 28.37 -6.71
N GLY A 22 -8.75 28.94 -7.28
CA GLY A 22 -10.09 28.33 -7.23
C GLY A 22 -10.18 27.01 -8.00
N ARG A 23 -9.35 26.85 -9.05
CA ARG A 23 -9.23 25.60 -9.83
C ARG A 23 -7.77 25.21 -9.95
N CYS A 24 -7.47 23.94 -9.68
CA CYS A 24 -6.11 23.41 -9.84
C CYS A 24 -5.76 23.28 -11.33
N PRO A 25 -4.66 23.90 -11.82
CA PRO A 25 -4.25 23.77 -13.21
C PRO A 25 -3.74 22.38 -13.57
N SER A 26 -3.30 21.61 -12.58
CA SER A 26 -2.74 20.26 -12.79
C SER A 26 -3.81 19.19 -12.91
N CYS A 27 -4.80 19.16 -12.00
CA CYS A 27 -5.83 18.11 -11.98
C CYS A 27 -7.25 18.61 -12.30
N GLY A 28 -7.45 19.93 -12.48
CA GLY A 28 -8.74 20.53 -12.81
C GLY A 28 -9.74 20.62 -11.65
N ALA A 29 -9.43 20.11 -10.47
CA ALA A 29 -10.31 20.14 -9.30
C ALA A 29 -10.53 21.56 -8.78
N TRP A 30 -11.76 21.84 -8.29
CA TRP A 30 -12.16 23.12 -7.76
C TRP A 30 -12.02 23.15 -6.23
N ASN A 31 -11.62 24.31 -5.68
CA ASN A 31 -11.56 24.60 -4.24
C ASN A 31 -10.73 23.60 -3.42
N THR A 32 -9.64 23.08 -4.02
CA THR A 32 -8.79 22.05 -3.41
C THR A 32 -7.48 22.59 -2.85
N TYR A 33 -7.19 23.89 -2.93
CA TYR A 33 -5.97 24.47 -2.40
C TYR A 33 -6.09 24.81 -0.91
N VAL A 34 -5.17 24.29 -0.10
CA VAL A 34 -5.02 24.58 1.32
C VAL A 34 -3.65 25.22 1.57
N GLU A 35 -3.61 26.24 2.43
CA GLU A 35 -2.37 26.90 2.82
C GLU A 35 -1.56 26.00 3.77
N GLU A 36 -0.30 25.74 3.41
CA GLU A 36 0.65 25.04 4.27
C GLU A 36 1.88 25.92 4.50
N ILE A 37 2.41 25.85 5.72
CA ILE A 37 3.61 26.58 6.11
C ILE A 37 4.82 25.68 5.79
N ILE A 38 5.75 26.19 4.95
CA ILE A 38 7.00 25.48 4.63
C ILE A 38 8.12 26.15 5.38
N SER A 39 8.74 25.45 6.33
CA SER A 39 10.02 25.88 6.87
C SER A 39 11.13 25.58 5.87
N THR A 40 11.81 26.63 5.44
CA THR A 40 12.97 26.51 4.55
C THR A 40 14.27 26.19 5.32
N THR A 41 14.21 25.27 6.25
CA THR A 41 15.46 24.68 6.76
C THR A 41 15.94 23.70 5.71
N PRO A 42 17.12 23.89 5.08
CA PRO A 42 17.62 22.90 4.14
C PRO A 42 17.90 21.63 4.94
N GLN A 43 16.96 20.70 4.95
CA GLN A 43 17.28 19.34 5.33
C GLN A 43 18.38 18.88 4.38
N LYS A 44 19.55 18.58 4.91
CA LYS A 44 20.50 17.75 4.19
C LYS A 44 19.76 16.45 3.89
N THR A 45 19.25 16.35 2.68
CA THR A 45 18.83 15.07 2.11
C THR A 45 20.08 14.20 2.23
N GLY A 46 20.10 13.37 3.28
CA GLY A 46 21.17 12.42 3.45
C GLY A 46 21.30 11.67 2.13
N SER A 47 22.44 11.77 1.48
CA SER A 47 22.74 10.98 0.29
C SER A 47 22.37 9.54 0.59
N LEU A 48 21.80 8.86 -0.41
CA LEU A 48 21.72 7.41 -0.43
C LEU A 48 23.09 6.87 0.00
N SER A 49 23.19 6.32 1.20
CA SER A 49 24.45 5.89 1.79
C SER A 49 25.00 4.73 0.98
N SER A 50 26.31 4.72 0.78
CA SER A 50 27.11 3.88 -0.08
C SER A 50 26.92 4.19 -1.57
N VAL A 51 27.47 5.28 -2.00
CA VAL A 51 27.75 5.50 -3.41
C VAL A 51 28.87 4.54 -3.81
N ALA A 52 28.53 3.32 -4.18
CA ALA A 52 29.29 2.67 -5.22
C ALA A 52 29.20 3.64 -6.43
N GLY A 53 30.34 4.09 -6.95
CA GLY A 53 30.37 4.99 -8.11
C GLY A 53 29.54 4.40 -9.25
N ALA A 54 29.28 5.18 -10.30
CA ALA A 54 28.58 4.68 -11.49
C ALA A 54 29.28 3.40 -12.00
N VAL A 55 28.49 2.34 -12.16
CA VAL A 55 28.96 1.05 -12.68
C VAL A 55 28.29 0.76 -14.01
N PRO A 56 29.00 0.20 -14.99
CA PRO A 56 28.40 -0.27 -16.23
C PRO A 56 27.28 -1.30 -15.96
N ILE A 57 26.18 -1.24 -16.67
CA ILE A 57 25.02 -2.12 -16.47
C ILE A 57 25.40 -3.61 -16.55
N GLY A 58 26.34 -3.98 -17.41
CA GLY A 58 26.82 -5.35 -17.56
C GLY A 58 27.65 -5.88 -16.39
N GLN A 59 28.10 -4.99 -15.48
CA GLN A 59 28.82 -5.38 -14.26
C GLN A 59 27.89 -5.49 -13.05
N ILE A 60 26.61 -5.11 -13.20
CA ILE A 60 25.61 -5.29 -12.15
C ILE A 60 25.28 -6.76 -12.08
N SER A 61 25.58 -7.38 -10.93
CA SER A 61 25.25 -8.79 -10.72
C SER A 61 23.73 -9.01 -10.88
N MET A 62 23.37 -9.86 -11.82
CA MET A 62 22.00 -10.36 -12.02
C MET A 62 21.65 -11.44 -11.00
N ALA A 63 22.43 -11.58 -9.90
CA ALA A 63 22.02 -12.44 -8.79
C ALA A 63 20.61 -12.03 -8.39
N SER A 64 19.63 -12.68 -8.99
CA SER A 64 18.22 -12.41 -8.78
C SER A 64 17.94 -12.67 -7.31
N ARG A 65 17.71 -11.60 -6.54
CA ARG A 65 17.03 -11.80 -5.28
C ARG A 65 15.66 -12.33 -5.65
N GLU A 66 15.41 -13.57 -5.25
CA GLU A 66 14.13 -14.20 -5.50
C GLU A 66 13.01 -13.31 -4.97
N ARG A 67 11.90 -13.29 -5.70
CA ARG A 67 10.71 -12.58 -5.24
C ARG A 67 10.19 -13.23 -3.96
N ILE A 68 9.71 -12.44 -3.05
CA ILE A 68 9.15 -12.90 -1.79
C ILE A 68 7.72 -13.36 -2.05
N GLN A 69 7.46 -14.64 -1.82
CA GLN A 69 6.12 -15.23 -1.95
C GLN A 69 5.27 -14.90 -0.72
N LEU A 70 4.01 -14.54 -0.95
CA LEU A 70 3.07 -14.15 0.08
C LEU A 70 2.14 -15.29 0.51
N ASN A 71 2.34 -16.49 -0.05
CA ASN A 71 1.44 -17.65 0.13
C ASN A 71 -0.01 -17.32 -0.23
N ASN A 72 -0.17 -16.46 -1.23
CA ASN A 72 -1.44 -16.08 -1.82
C ASN A 72 -1.24 -16.01 -3.33
N ASN A 73 -1.73 -17.01 -4.07
CA ASN A 73 -1.44 -17.18 -5.49
C ASN A 73 -1.92 -16.00 -6.33
N GLU A 74 -3.12 -15.49 -6.03
CA GLU A 74 -3.70 -14.36 -6.76
C GLU A 74 -2.92 -13.06 -6.48
N LEU A 75 -2.49 -12.86 -5.22
CA LEU A 75 -1.69 -11.70 -4.86
C LEU A 75 -0.28 -11.79 -5.45
N ASP A 76 0.35 -12.95 -5.40
CA ASP A 76 1.66 -13.17 -6.01
C ASP A 76 1.58 -13.01 -7.54
N ARG A 77 0.52 -13.51 -8.18
CA ARG A 77 0.28 -13.37 -9.62
C ARG A 77 0.16 -11.90 -10.05
N ILE A 78 -0.68 -11.10 -9.36
CA ILE A 78 -0.89 -9.69 -9.70
C ILE A 78 0.37 -8.84 -9.45
N LEU A 79 1.22 -9.27 -8.53
CA LEU A 79 2.53 -8.66 -8.28
C LEU A 79 3.59 -9.06 -9.32
N GLY A 80 3.27 -10.01 -10.21
CA GLY A 80 4.18 -10.53 -11.23
C GLY A 80 5.08 -11.65 -10.70
N GLY A 81 4.59 -12.44 -9.74
CA GLY A 81 5.28 -13.58 -9.13
C GLY A 81 5.83 -13.30 -7.73
N GLY A 82 5.22 -12.38 -6.98
CA GLY A 82 5.58 -12.02 -5.61
C GLY A 82 6.22 -10.65 -5.44
N LEU A 83 6.51 -10.26 -4.19
CA LEU A 83 7.11 -8.97 -3.85
C LEU A 83 8.58 -8.89 -4.27
N VAL A 84 8.95 -7.79 -4.88
CA VAL A 84 10.36 -7.49 -5.18
C VAL A 84 11.03 -6.90 -3.94
N PRO A 85 12.17 -7.43 -3.48
CA PRO A 85 12.92 -6.87 -2.37
C PRO A 85 13.24 -5.38 -2.57
N GLY A 86 12.96 -4.57 -1.57
CA GLY A 86 13.15 -3.11 -1.63
C GLY A 86 12.07 -2.37 -2.42
N SER A 87 10.97 -3.00 -2.80
CA SER A 87 9.84 -2.34 -3.46
C SER A 87 8.92 -1.63 -2.47
N LEU A 88 8.26 -0.58 -2.95
CA LEU A 88 7.18 0.10 -2.25
C LEU A 88 5.86 -0.15 -2.99
N VAL A 89 4.93 -0.82 -2.34
CA VAL A 89 3.61 -1.18 -2.87
C VAL A 89 2.54 -0.37 -2.17
N LEU A 90 1.64 0.25 -2.92
CA LEU A 90 0.44 0.91 -2.40
C LEU A 90 -0.77 0.01 -2.61
N LEU A 91 -1.45 -0.34 -1.54
CA LEU A 91 -2.75 -1.01 -1.54
C LEU A 91 -3.85 0.02 -1.27
N GLY A 92 -4.49 0.48 -2.34
CA GLY A 92 -5.52 1.50 -2.30
C GLY A 92 -6.94 0.93 -2.40
N GLY A 93 -7.93 1.73 -2.02
CA GLY A 93 -9.36 1.38 -2.16
C GLY A 93 -10.24 2.13 -1.16
N GLU A 94 -11.56 2.03 -1.33
CA GLU A 94 -12.54 2.65 -0.44
C GLU A 94 -12.42 2.14 1.01
N PRO A 95 -12.81 2.95 2.00
CA PRO A 95 -12.95 2.48 3.38
C PRO A 95 -13.89 1.26 3.45
N GLY A 96 -13.53 0.26 4.28
CA GLY A 96 -14.34 -0.96 4.46
C GLY A 96 -14.26 -2.00 3.34
N ILE A 97 -13.52 -1.76 2.24
CA ILE A 97 -13.41 -2.69 1.10
C ILE A 97 -12.65 -3.98 1.42
N GLY A 98 -11.80 -4.00 2.45
CA GLY A 98 -11.05 -5.19 2.86
C GLY A 98 -9.52 -5.03 2.85
N LYS A 99 -8.97 -3.82 2.64
CA LYS A 99 -7.51 -3.57 2.61
C LYS A 99 -6.79 -4.08 3.84
N SER A 100 -7.21 -3.63 5.02
CA SER A 100 -6.62 -4.04 6.31
C SER A 100 -6.82 -5.52 6.61
N THR A 101 -7.86 -6.15 6.04
CA THR A 101 -8.08 -7.58 6.12
C THR A 101 -7.03 -8.32 5.29
N LEU A 102 -6.86 -7.95 4.02
CA LEU A 102 -5.86 -8.58 3.15
C LEU A 102 -4.45 -8.37 3.70
N SER A 103 -4.11 -7.14 4.10
CA SER A 103 -2.78 -6.82 4.60
C SER A 103 -2.41 -7.60 5.87
N LEU A 104 -3.37 -7.86 6.76
CA LEU A 104 -3.15 -8.69 7.95
C LEU A 104 -3.11 -10.19 7.63
N GLN A 105 -3.85 -10.66 6.61
CA GLN A 105 -3.79 -12.05 6.17
C GLN A 105 -2.42 -12.44 5.61
N ILE A 106 -1.68 -11.52 4.99
CA ILE A 106 -0.34 -11.78 4.46
C ILE A 106 0.58 -12.41 5.52
N PRO A 107 0.89 -11.77 6.65
CA PRO A 107 1.76 -12.39 7.65
C PRO A 107 1.16 -13.61 8.34
N LEU A 108 -0.17 -13.70 8.44
CA LEU A 108 -0.84 -14.85 9.06
C LEU A 108 -0.76 -16.11 8.19
N HIS A 109 -0.70 -15.96 6.85
CA HIS A 109 -0.58 -17.06 5.91
C HIS A 109 0.87 -17.32 5.46
N SER A 110 1.80 -16.45 5.85
CA SER A 110 3.21 -16.52 5.46
C SER A 110 4.12 -16.59 6.69
N PRO A 111 4.13 -17.70 7.45
CA PRO A 111 4.88 -17.83 8.70
C PRO A 111 6.40 -17.70 8.50
N HIS A 112 6.91 -17.91 7.28
CA HIS A 112 8.30 -17.71 6.91
C HIS A 112 8.72 -16.24 6.82
N LEU A 113 7.76 -15.29 6.75
CA LEU A 113 8.02 -13.87 6.65
C LEU A 113 7.95 -13.20 8.02
N LYS A 114 9.07 -12.72 8.53
CA LYS A 114 9.08 -11.83 9.68
C LYS A 114 8.54 -10.47 9.25
N THR A 115 7.32 -10.15 9.68
CA THR A 115 6.61 -8.95 9.25
C THR A 115 6.46 -7.96 10.40
N LEU A 116 6.81 -6.70 10.16
CA LEU A 116 6.48 -5.58 11.03
C LEU A 116 5.16 -4.96 10.53
N TYR A 117 4.07 -5.20 11.28
CA TYR A 117 2.75 -4.63 11.00
C TYR A 117 2.55 -3.36 11.83
N VAL A 118 2.65 -2.21 11.18
CA VAL A 118 2.47 -0.90 11.80
C VAL A 118 1.02 -0.46 11.65
N SER A 119 0.38 -0.07 12.74
CA SER A 119 -0.99 0.45 12.75
C SER A 119 -1.05 1.80 13.44
N GLY A 120 -1.63 2.79 12.73
CA GLY A 120 -1.91 4.10 13.28
C GLY A 120 -3.38 4.30 13.67
N GLU A 121 -4.26 3.34 13.35
CA GLU A 121 -5.71 3.47 13.56
C GLU A 121 -6.23 2.50 14.61
N GLU A 122 -5.65 1.31 14.71
CA GLU A 122 -6.12 0.25 15.60
C GLU A 122 -5.11 -0.05 16.70
N SER A 123 -5.63 -0.36 17.87
CA SER A 123 -4.84 -0.86 18.98
C SER A 123 -4.39 -2.32 18.74
N ALA A 124 -3.29 -2.73 19.37
CA ALA A 124 -2.78 -4.09 19.31
C ALA A 124 -3.83 -5.15 19.69
N ARG A 125 -4.73 -4.83 20.62
CA ARG A 125 -5.84 -5.71 21.02
C ARG A 125 -6.86 -5.90 19.88
N GLN A 126 -7.22 -4.83 19.17
CA GLN A 126 -8.15 -4.90 18.04
C GLN A 126 -7.56 -5.71 16.89
N ILE A 127 -6.27 -5.47 16.59
CA ILE A 127 -5.54 -6.25 15.57
C ILE A 127 -5.49 -7.73 15.98
N ARG A 128 -5.22 -8.05 17.24
CA ARG A 128 -5.23 -9.42 17.76
C ARG A 128 -6.60 -10.09 17.60
N MET A 129 -7.69 -9.39 17.93
CA MET A 129 -9.05 -9.92 17.75
C MET A 129 -9.37 -10.18 16.28
N ARG A 130 -8.90 -9.31 15.37
CA ARG A 130 -9.03 -9.52 13.93
C ARG A 130 -8.19 -10.71 13.47
N ALA A 131 -6.94 -10.81 13.90
CA ALA A 131 -6.04 -11.92 13.57
C ALA A 131 -6.62 -13.28 13.96
N GLU A 132 -7.21 -13.39 15.15
CA GLU A 132 -7.86 -14.64 15.60
C GLU A 132 -8.99 -15.10 14.65
N ARG A 133 -9.74 -14.15 14.08
CA ARG A 133 -10.80 -14.47 13.11
C ARG A 133 -10.26 -14.88 11.74
N LEU A 134 -9.07 -14.35 11.36
CA LEU A 134 -8.47 -14.53 10.05
C LEU A 134 -7.52 -15.72 9.99
N LYS A 135 -7.27 -16.41 11.10
CA LYS A 135 -6.37 -17.57 11.15
C LYS A 135 -6.76 -18.63 10.13
N PRO A 136 -5.77 -19.23 9.44
CA PRO A 136 -5.99 -20.43 8.64
C PRO A 136 -6.60 -21.55 9.51
N SER A 137 -7.46 -22.36 8.92
CA SER A 137 -8.13 -23.48 9.63
C SER A 137 -7.20 -24.70 9.84
N SER A 138 -5.91 -24.56 9.67
CA SER A 138 -4.94 -25.64 9.90
C SER A 138 -4.88 -25.99 11.39
N GLU A 139 -5.04 -27.27 11.72
CA GLU A 139 -5.09 -27.83 13.09
C GLU A 139 -3.73 -27.81 13.83
N GLY A 140 -2.68 -27.30 13.24
CA GLY A 140 -1.40 -27.06 13.90
C GLY A 140 -1.37 -25.66 14.46
N GLY A 141 -1.29 -25.51 15.77
CA GLY A 141 -1.16 -24.22 16.47
C GLY A 141 0.15 -23.52 16.10
N GLU A 142 0.26 -23.05 14.85
CA GLU A 142 1.39 -22.25 14.41
C GLU A 142 1.38 -20.94 15.18
N SER A 143 2.47 -20.68 15.86
CA SER A 143 2.72 -19.41 16.52
C SER A 143 2.82 -18.32 15.43
N HIS A 144 2.07 -17.23 15.60
CA HIS A 144 2.17 -16.07 14.70
C HIS A 144 3.25 -15.08 15.21
N ASP A 145 4.31 -15.60 15.80
CA ASP A 145 5.43 -14.81 16.33
C ASP A 145 6.22 -14.10 15.22
N ASN A 146 5.97 -14.48 13.96
CA ASN A 146 6.51 -13.81 12.77
C ASN A 146 5.85 -12.45 12.48
N CYS A 147 4.65 -12.17 13.01
CA CYS A 147 3.92 -10.92 12.84
C CYS A 147 4.09 -10.02 14.08
N LEU A 148 4.99 -9.05 13.98
CA LEU A 148 5.26 -8.07 15.02
C LEU A 148 4.31 -6.88 14.83
N VAL A 149 3.41 -6.64 15.79
CA VAL A 149 2.46 -5.52 15.73
C VAL A 149 3.05 -4.32 16.47
N PHE A 150 3.08 -3.18 15.79
CA PHE A 150 3.58 -1.91 16.34
C PHE A 150 2.55 -0.79 16.12
N CYS A 151 1.90 -0.36 17.22
CA CYS A 151 0.91 0.71 17.17
C CYS A 151 1.62 2.06 17.35
N GLU A 152 1.99 2.67 16.23
CA GLU A 152 2.77 3.91 16.18
C GLU A 152 2.41 4.70 14.92
N THR A 153 2.50 6.03 15.01
CA THR A 153 2.23 6.96 13.91
C THR A 153 3.44 7.82 13.55
N MET A 154 4.42 7.91 14.44
CA MET A 154 5.64 8.67 14.18
C MET A 154 6.63 7.86 13.34
N LEU A 155 6.97 8.36 12.16
CA LEU A 155 7.80 7.65 11.18
C LEU A 155 9.19 7.31 11.73
N GLU A 156 9.80 8.21 12.51
CA GLU A 156 11.12 8.02 13.09
C GLU A 156 11.17 6.78 14.00
N ASN A 157 10.13 6.59 14.83
CA ASN A 157 9.99 5.42 15.70
C ASN A 157 9.76 4.15 14.88
N ILE A 158 8.95 4.24 13.82
CA ILE A 158 8.68 3.10 12.91
C ILE A 158 10.00 2.64 12.27
N LEU A 159 10.80 3.56 11.74
CA LEU A 159 12.08 3.24 11.13
C LEU A 159 13.11 2.73 12.12
N GLU A 160 13.11 3.22 13.36
CA GLU A 160 13.97 2.72 14.42
C GLU A 160 13.59 1.27 14.80
N GLU A 161 12.30 1.00 14.99
CA GLU A 161 11.82 -0.35 15.29
C GLU A 161 12.09 -1.33 14.15
N ALA A 162 11.93 -0.88 12.89
CA ALA A 162 12.28 -1.67 11.73
C ALA A 162 13.77 -2.04 11.68
N ARG A 163 14.67 -1.14 12.11
CA ARG A 163 16.11 -1.46 12.21
C ARG A 163 16.42 -2.44 13.34
N LYS A 164 15.70 -2.36 14.47
CA LYS A 164 15.87 -3.28 15.61
C LYS A 164 15.36 -4.68 15.32
N THR A 165 14.22 -4.75 14.64
CA THR A 165 13.54 -6.03 14.40
C THR A 165 14.00 -6.72 13.12
N GLU A 166 14.63 -6.01 12.18
CA GLU A 166 15.09 -6.53 10.89
C GLU A 166 14.03 -7.38 10.19
N PRO A 167 12.85 -6.78 9.87
CA PRO A 167 11.76 -7.53 9.24
C PRO A 167 12.06 -7.85 7.78
N SER A 168 11.48 -8.94 7.27
CA SER A 168 11.49 -9.30 5.86
C SER A 168 10.42 -8.55 5.05
N LEU A 169 9.41 -8.00 5.74
CA LEU A 169 8.30 -7.22 5.18
C LEU A 169 7.84 -6.18 6.19
N ILE A 170 7.53 -4.96 5.71
CA ILE A 170 6.87 -3.94 6.52
C ILE A 170 5.49 -3.66 5.90
N ILE A 171 4.45 -3.61 6.74
CA ILE A 171 3.10 -3.21 6.37
C ILE A 171 2.72 -1.99 7.20
N VAL A 172 2.24 -0.93 6.55
CA VAL A 172 1.82 0.32 7.22
C VAL A 172 0.32 0.53 6.96
N ASP A 173 -0.50 0.43 7.99
CA ASP A 173 -1.96 0.56 7.95
C ASP A 173 -2.44 1.64 8.94
N SER A 174 -2.66 2.88 8.46
CA SER A 174 -2.59 3.40 7.10
C SER A 174 -1.51 4.47 6.94
N ILE A 175 -1.07 4.73 5.72
CA ILE A 175 -0.08 5.79 5.46
C ILE A 175 -0.61 7.18 5.83
N GLN A 176 -1.92 7.40 5.86
CA GLN A 176 -2.54 8.66 6.21
C GLN A 176 -2.35 9.04 7.68
N THR A 177 -2.14 8.07 8.55
CA THR A 177 -1.92 8.31 9.98
C THR A 177 -0.46 8.57 10.33
N VAL A 178 0.46 8.21 9.41
CA VAL A 178 1.90 8.36 9.64
C VAL A 178 2.33 9.80 9.40
N TYR A 179 3.16 10.31 10.31
CA TYR A 179 3.75 11.65 10.22
C TYR A 179 5.22 11.64 10.65
N SER A 180 5.97 12.64 10.19
CA SER A 180 7.33 12.90 10.63
C SER A 180 7.37 14.19 11.45
N GLN A 181 8.06 14.18 12.57
CA GLN A 181 8.28 15.38 13.40
C GLN A 181 9.17 16.42 12.71
N ASN A 182 9.95 16.00 11.72
CA ASN A 182 10.85 16.87 10.98
C ASN A 182 10.14 17.72 9.92
N LEU A 183 8.82 17.59 9.79
CA LEU A 183 7.99 18.30 8.81
C LEU A 183 6.99 19.19 9.54
N ASP A 184 6.92 20.47 9.12
CA ASP A 184 6.00 21.45 9.71
C ASP A 184 4.50 21.22 9.43
N PRO A 185 4.08 20.62 8.28
CA PRO A 185 2.67 20.39 8.00
C PRO A 185 2.01 19.44 9.00
N SER A 186 0.71 19.65 9.27
CA SER A 186 -0.05 18.81 10.18
C SER A 186 -0.09 17.34 9.75
N PRO A 187 -0.15 16.38 10.71
CA PRO A 187 -0.39 14.97 10.40
C PRO A 187 -1.59 14.79 9.45
N GLY A 188 -1.48 13.85 8.51
CA GLY A 188 -2.53 13.57 7.51
C GLY A 188 -2.56 14.56 6.33
N SER A 189 -1.77 15.62 6.31
CA SER A 189 -1.64 16.49 5.14
C SER A 189 -0.99 15.74 3.97
N VAL A 190 -1.28 16.23 2.74
CA VAL A 190 -0.70 15.65 1.50
C VAL A 190 0.82 15.64 1.54
N THR A 191 1.41 16.71 2.05
CA THR A 191 2.87 16.87 2.18
C THR A 191 3.44 15.83 3.13
N GLN A 192 2.83 15.63 4.31
CA GLN A 192 3.26 14.60 5.28
C GLN A 192 3.17 13.20 4.66
N VAL A 193 2.05 12.85 4.05
CA VAL A 193 1.85 11.52 3.42
C VAL A 193 2.90 11.27 2.32
N ARG A 194 3.16 12.29 1.49
CA ARG A 194 4.14 12.20 0.41
C ARG A 194 5.56 12.01 0.93
N GLU A 195 5.97 12.82 1.87
CA GLU A 195 7.34 12.78 2.41
C GLU A 195 7.58 11.51 3.25
N CYS A 196 6.58 11.08 4.05
CA CYS A 196 6.66 9.81 4.77
C CYS A 196 6.80 8.62 3.79
N ALA A 197 6.03 8.60 2.69
CA ALA A 197 6.16 7.56 1.67
C ALA A 197 7.53 7.59 0.98
N ALA A 198 8.08 8.78 0.71
CA ALA A 198 9.42 8.92 0.13
C ALA A 198 10.52 8.40 1.07
N LEU A 199 10.41 8.66 2.38
CA LEU A 199 11.34 8.15 3.38
C LEU A 199 11.23 6.62 3.55
N LEU A 200 10.01 6.07 3.52
CA LEU A 200 9.79 4.62 3.52
C LEU A 200 10.34 3.96 2.24
N LEU A 201 10.18 4.59 1.07
CA LEU A 201 10.80 4.10 -0.18
C LEU A 201 12.33 4.07 -0.06
N LYS A 202 12.93 5.13 0.50
CA LYS A 202 14.38 5.19 0.73
C LYS A 202 14.83 4.05 1.63
N TYR A 203 14.15 3.86 2.76
CA TYR A 203 14.44 2.75 3.68
C TYR A 203 14.32 1.39 2.98
N ALA A 204 13.24 1.17 2.23
CA ALA A 204 13.02 -0.06 1.48
C ALA A 204 14.19 -0.37 0.53
N LYS A 205 14.62 0.63 -0.27
CA LYS A 205 15.73 0.48 -1.23
C LYS A 205 17.07 0.21 -0.55
N GLU A 206 17.37 0.93 0.54
CA GLU A 206 18.64 0.81 1.26
C GLU A 206 18.78 -0.55 1.98
N ASN A 207 17.67 -1.05 2.56
CA ASN A 207 17.66 -2.29 3.34
C ASN A 207 17.16 -3.51 2.55
N HIS A 208 16.71 -3.31 1.32
CA HIS A 208 16.10 -4.35 0.48
C HIS A 208 14.88 -5.02 1.11
N VAL A 209 14.16 -4.31 1.95
CA VAL A 209 12.93 -4.77 2.60
C VAL A 209 11.73 -4.18 1.85
N PRO A 210 10.82 -4.99 1.31
CA PRO A 210 9.61 -4.47 0.70
C PRO A 210 8.70 -3.84 1.75
N VAL A 211 7.98 -2.78 1.33
CA VAL A 211 7.02 -2.08 2.17
C VAL A 211 5.67 -2.04 1.47
N ILE A 212 4.61 -2.45 2.17
CA ILE A 212 3.22 -2.31 1.71
C ILE A 212 2.58 -1.16 2.49
N LEU A 213 2.11 -0.15 1.78
CA LEU A 213 1.34 0.97 2.31
C LEU A 213 -0.14 0.71 2.07
N VAL A 214 -0.94 0.70 3.11
CA VAL A 214 -2.40 0.73 2.99
C VAL A 214 -2.86 2.18 2.91
N GLY A 215 -3.69 2.49 1.91
CA GLY A 215 -4.20 3.84 1.70
C GLY A 215 -5.69 3.88 1.39
N HIS A 216 -6.38 4.94 1.84
CA HIS A 216 -7.79 5.16 1.52
C HIS A 216 -7.92 5.97 0.23
N ILE A 217 -8.84 5.55 -0.65
CA ILE A 217 -9.27 6.29 -1.85
C ILE A 217 -10.74 6.63 -1.65
N THR A 218 -11.14 7.87 -1.87
CA THR A 218 -12.57 8.22 -1.89
C THR A 218 -13.18 8.03 -3.27
N LYS A 219 -14.52 7.85 -3.31
CA LYS A 219 -15.33 7.67 -4.53
C LYS A 219 -15.13 8.76 -5.59
N GLU A 220 -14.80 9.96 -5.15
CA GLU A 220 -14.56 11.10 -6.04
C GLU A 220 -13.14 11.12 -6.63
N GLY A 221 -12.31 10.13 -6.33
CA GLY A 221 -10.92 10.07 -6.79
C GLY A 221 -10.05 11.21 -6.24
N SER A 222 -10.53 11.92 -5.22
CA SER A 222 -10.06 13.24 -4.84
C SER A 222 -9.57 13.37 -3.40
N ILE A 223 -9.13 12.30 -2.73
CA ILE A 223 -8.42 12.49 -1.47
C ILE A 223 -6.94 12.17 -1.64
N ALA A 224 -6.19 13.01 -0.98
CA ALA A 224 -4.77 13.06 -0.73
C ALA A 224 -4.11 11.72 -0.36
N GLY A 225 -4.18 10.75 -1.23
CA GLY A 225 -3.53 9.46 -0.99
C GLY A 225 -2.97 8.87 -2.27
N PRO A 226 -3.76 8.18 -3.09
CA PRO A 226 -3.18 7.36 -4.16
C PRO A 226 -2.55 8.14 -5.29
N LYS A 227 -3.23 9.18 -5.81
CA LYS A 227 -2.67 9.94 -6.95
C LYS A 227 -1.37 10.66 -6.62
N VAL A 228 -1.24 11.15 -5.39
CA VAL A 228 0.00 11.78 -4.92
C VAL A 228 1.11 10.76 -4.76
N LEU A 229 0.78 9.55 -4.33
CA LEU A 229 1.73 8.47 -4.10
C LEU A 229 2.07 7.67 -5.36
N GLU A 230 1.21 7.67 -6.40
CA GLU A 230 1.42 6.91 -7.64
C GLU A 230 2.78 7.15 -8.29
N HIS A 231 3.31 8.36 -8.20
CA HIS A 231 4.62 8.69 -8.75
C HIS A 231 5.78 8.19 -7.89
N ILE A 232 5.58 8.04 -6.59
CA ILE A 232 6.59 7.64 -5.62
C ILE A 232 6.72 6.12 -5.55
N VAL A 233 5.57 5.41 -5.45
CA VAL A 233 5.55 3.97 -5.26
C VAL A 233 5.93 3.20 -6.54
N ASP A 234 6.41 1.99 -6.38
CA ASP A 234 6.76 1.10 -7.49
C ASP A 234 5.55 0.36 -8.05
N VAL A 235 4.62 -0.02 -7.19
CA VAL A 235 3.38 -0.76 -7.52
C VAL A 235 2.18 -0.09 -6.88
N VAL A 236 1.07 0.00 -7.61
CA VAL A 236 -0.24 0.45 -7.12
C VAL A 236 -1.25 -0.67 -7.39
N LEU A 237 -1.75 -1.24 -6.32
CA LEU A 237 -2.87 -2.18 -6.32
C LEU A 237 -4.11 -1.47 -5.80
N GLN A 238 -5.21 -1.57 -6.51
CA GLN A 238 -6.47 -0.93 -6.16
C GLN A 238 -7.56 -1.96 -5.95
N PHE A 239 -8.17 -1.96 -4.78
CA PHE A 239 -9.42 -2.66 -4.54
C PHE A 239 -10.60 -1.93 -5.17
N GLU A 240 -11.38 -2.67 -5.94
CA GLU A 240 -12.64 -2.25 -6.54
C GLU A 240 -13.75 -3.21 -6.09
N GLY A 241 -14.98 -2.74 -6.08
CA GLY A 241 -16.16 -3.55 -5.80
C GLY A 241 -17.16 -2.81 -4.91
N ASP A 242 -18.34 -3.37 -4.81
CA ASP A 242 -19.41 -2.88 -3.96
C ASP A 242 -19.41 -3.64 -2.63
N THR A 243 -19.61 -2.91 -1.53
CA THR A 243 -19.71 -3.50 -0.18
C THR A 243 -20.96 -4.42 -0.04
N THR A 244 -21.94 -4.28 -0.93
CA THR A 244 -23.15 -5.14 -0.97
C THR A 244 -22.88 -6.52 -1.57
N HIS A 245 -21.84 -6.67 -2.38
CA HIS A 245 -21.47 -7.93 -3.01
C HIS A 245 -20.35 -8.63 -2.22
N ALA A 246 -20.34 -9.97 -2.26
CA ALA A 246 -19.33 -10.77 -1.55
C ALA A 246 -17.95 -10.70 -2.22
N TYR A 247 -17.86 -10.22 -3.46
CA TYR A 247 -16.63 -10.25 -4.26
C TYR A 247 -15.93 -8.91 -4.31
N ARG A 248 -14.60 -8.97 -4.37
CA ARG A 248 -13.70 -7.82 -4.47
C ARG A 248 -12.71 -8.08 -5.60
N ILE A 249 -12.52 -7.08 -6.43
CA ILE A 249 -11.51 -7.10 -7.49
C ILE A 249 -10.30 -6.32 -7.00
N LEU A 250 -9.13 -6.90 -7.10
CA LEU A 250 -7.86 -6.21 -6.91
C LEU A 250 -7.22 -6.03 -8.28
N ARG A 251 -7.00 -4.79 -8.68
CA ARG A 251 -6.44 -4.42 -9.98
C ARG A 251 -5.06 -3.81 -9.83
N SER A 252 -4.15 -4.17 -10.73
CA SER A 252 -2.86 -3.52 -10.85
C SER A 252 -2.99 -2.24 -11.71
N ILE A 253 -2.91 -1.07 -11.06
CA ILE A 253 -2.96 0.23 -11.75
C ILE A 253 -1.58 0.63 -12.27
N LYS A 254 -0.54 0.29 -11.50
CA LYS A 254 0.86 0.53 -11.82
C LYS A 254 1.69 -0.63 -11.32
N ASN A 255 2.59 -1.14 -12.14
CA ASN A 255 3.55 -2.15 -11.73
C ASN A 255 4.87 -2.00 -12.52
N ARG A 256 5.94 -1.59 -11.84
CA ARG A 256 7.28 -1.48 -12.46
C ARG A 256 7.95 -2.83 -12.68
N TYR A 257 7.42 -3.89 -12.10
CA TYR A 257 8.02 -5.21 -12.06
C TYR A 257 7.19 -6.29 -12.75
N GLY A 258 6.02 -5.93 -13.27
CA GLY A 258 5.11 -6.86 -13.91
C GLY A 258 4.05 -6.17 -14.77
N SER A 259 3.10 -6.97 -15.25
CA SER A 259 1.96 -6.51 -16.06
C SER A 259 0.97 -5.69 -15.22
N THR A 260 0.34 -4.71 -15.84
CA THR A 260 -0.83 -3.99 -15.28
C THR A 260 -2.15 -4.52 -15.83
N ALA A 261 -2.12 -5.49 -16.75
CA ALA A 261 -3.33 -6.14 -17.29
C ALA A 261 -3.93 -7.18 -16.34
N GLU A 262 -3.22 -7.54 -15.26
CA GLU A 262 -3.63 -8.52 -14.29
C GLU A 262 -4.65 -7.96 -13.31
N LEU A 263 -5.62 -8.81 -12.97
CA LEU A 263 -6.59 -8.58 -11.89
C LEU A 263 -6.70 -9.83 -11.04
N ALA A 264 -6.96 -9.67 -9.76
CA ALA A 264 -7.20 -10.76 -8.83
C ALA A 264 -8.62 -10.63 -8.24
N LEU A 265 -9.31 -11.75 -8.10
CA LEU A 265 -10.65 -11.80 -7.56
C LEU A 265 -10.64 -12.46 -6.18
N PHE A 266 -11.22 -11.77 -5.21
CA PHE A 266 -11.36 -12.26 -3.84
C PHE A 266 -12.83 -12.33 -3.43
N GLN A 267 -13.17 -13.35 -2.66
CA GLN A 267 -14.46 -13.46 -2.00
C GLN A 267 -14.32 -13.02 -0.54
N MET A 268 -15.13 -12.07 -0.11
CA MET A 268 -15.21 -11.67 1.30
C MET A 268 -16.02 -12.71 2.07
N THR A 269 -15.41 -13.29 3.11
CA THR A 269 -16.05 -14.27 3.98
C THR A 269 -15.94 -13.83 5.45
N GLN A 270 -16.61 -14.53 6.35
CA GLN A 270 -16.46 -14.30 7.79
C GLN A 270 -15.02 -14.52 8.30
N LYS A 271 -14.26 -15.39 7.61
CA LYS A 271 -12.84 -15.71 7.91
C LYS A 271 -11.85 -14.84 7.13
N GLY A 272 -12.31 -13.79 6.44
CA GLY A 272 -11.48 -12.88 5.65
C GLY A 272 -11.67 -13.03 4.15
N LEU A 273 -10.69 -12.60 3.39
CA LEU A 273 -10.65 -12.67 1.93
C LEU A 273 -10.11 -14.02 1.49
N ARG A 274 -10.87 -14.70 0.63
CA ARG A 274 -10.50 -15.96 -0.01
C ARG A 274 -10.26 -15.72 -1.50
N GLU A 275 -9.20 -16.27 -2.03
CA GLU A 275 -8.90 -16.27 -3.46
C GLU A 275 -9.99 -16.99 -4.25
N VAL A 276 -10.28 -16.50 -5.44
CA VAL A 276 -11.16 -17.13 -6.41
C VAL A 276 -10.30 -17.59 -7.60
N GLU A 277 -9.97 -18.88 -7.63
CA GLU A 277 -9.05 -19.45 -8.62
C GLU A 277 -9.65 -19.45 -10.04
N ASN A 278 -10.95 -19.61 -10.17
CA ASN A 278 -11.64 -19.65 -11.45
C ASN A 278 -12.79 -18.62 -11.53
N PRO A 279 -12.49 -17.36 -11.91
CA PRO A 279 -13.51 -16.32 -12.07
C PRO A 279 -14.60 -16.70 -13.10
N SER A 280 -14.26 -17.52 -14.09
CA SER A 280 -15.21 -17.90 -15.15
C SER A 280 -16.34 -18.77 -14.64
N GLU A 281 -16.12 -19.62 -13.66
CA GLU A 281 -17.17 -20.45 -13.03
C GLU A 281 -18.24 -19.61 -12.33
N MET A 282 -17.85 -18.41 -11.86
CA MET A 282 -18.77 -17.51 -11.18
C MET A 282 -19.62 -16.67 -12.14
N LEU A 283 -19.09 -16.41 -13.33
CA LEU A 283 -19.77 -15.62 -14.36
C LEU A 283 -20.80 -16.47 -15.13
N ILE A 284 -20.69 -17.79 -15.03
CA ILE A 284 -21.66 -18.72 -15.60
C ILE A 284 -22.69 -19.02 -14.50
N PRO A 285 -23.89 -18.46 -14.55
CA PRO A 285 -24.94 -18.86 -13.62
C PRO A 285 -25.18 -20.35 -13.79
N MET A 286 -25.02 -21.14 -12.73
CA MET A 286 -25.47 -22.52 -12.69
C MET A 286 -27.01 -22.49 -12.75
N HIS A 287 -27.57 -22.40 -13.96
CA HIS A 287 -28.94 -22.72 -14.16
C HIS A 287 -29.03 -24.25 -14.29
N ASP A 288 -29.62 -24.88 -13.27
CA ASP A 288 -29.96 -26.31 -13.29
C ASP A 288 -31.03 -26.65 -14.35
N GLU A 289 -31.53 -25.68 -15.09
CA GLU A 289 -32.48 -25.84 -16.14
C GLU A 289 -31.87 -25.51 -17.51
N ASN A 290 -31.93 -26.45 -18.43
CA ASN A 290 -31.61 -26.28 -19.85
C ASN A 290 -32.58 -25.27 -20.50
N LEU A 291 -32.43 -24.00 -20.21
CA LEU A 291 -33.18 -22.93 -20.85
C LEU A 291 -32.61 -22.68 -22.24
N SER A 292 -33.40 -23.03 -23.27
CA SER A 292 -33.05 -22.71 -24.66
C SER A 292 -33.02 -21.21 -24.86
N GLY A 293 -31.92 -20.69 -25.42
CA GLY A 293 -31.79 -19.28 -25.80
C GLY A 293 -30.89 -18.43 -24.87
N ILE A 294 -30.14 -19.01 -23.94
CA ILE A 294 -29.17 -18.31 -23.14
C ILE A 294 -27.79 -18.36 -23.85
N ALA A 295 -27.22 -17.19 -24.12
CA ALA A 295 -25.84 -17.05 -24.59
C ALA A 295 -24.99 -16.31 -23.53
N VAL A 296 -23.85 -16.85 -23.21
CA VAL A 296 -22.85 -16.18 -22.35
C VAL A 296 -21.91 -15.36 -23.26
N ALA A 297 -21.93 -14.04 -23.11
CA ALA A 297 -21.00 -13.17 -23.80
C ALA A 297 -19.78 -12.94 -22.89
N ALA A 298 -18.58 -13.28 -23.38
CA ALA A 298 -17.33 -12.84 -22.78
C ALA A 298 -17.08 -11.38 -23.20
N MET A 299 -16.90 -10.47 -22.24
CA MET A 299 -16.47 -9.09 -22.47
C MET A 299 -14.99 -8.93 -22.12
#